data_bd97d5b0ef1e0398cd8f5085420debbb
#
_entry.id   bd97d5b0ef1e0398cd8f5085420debbb
#
_cell.length_a   1.000
_cell.length_b   1.000
_cell.length_c   1.000
_cell.angle_alpha   90.00
_cell.angle_beta   90.00
_cell.angle_gamma   90.00
#
_symmetry.space_group_name_H-M   'P 1'
#
loop_
_entity.id
_entity.type
_entity.pdbx_description
1 polymer ?
#
loop_
_entity_poly.entity_id
_entity_poly.type
_entity_poly.pdbx_seq_one_letter_code
_entity_poly.pdbx_strand_id
1 'polypeptide(L)'
;MLETFPIHMTSFKQDRQIRVYLPKGYNHGKKKYPVLYMHDGQNVFNDEDAIGGTSLELEKYLDERGLEVIVVGIDLNTEDRLNEYCPWVNGEYSRKIIGQLQTSGGKGKEYVEFIVNELKPFIDKNYRTIKDHTAMAGISLGGLISVYAMCRYPHIFRNIAVFSSAFFRNQEEIEKLIKESDLSLVETIYLDSGDKESGNKEMINKEFLHSNKVIYDLLKEKVPRTEFEIISGAEHSYAFFRERAPMIFSFLNE
;
A
#
# COMPACT_ATOMS: atom_id res chain seq x y z
N MET A 1 7.52 -8.21 17.93
CA MET A 1 9.00 -8.27 17.69
C MET A 1 9.27 -7.83 16.27
N LEU A 2 10.17 -6.87 16.10
CA LEU A 2 10.51 -6.29 14.79
C LEU A 2 11.94 -6.72 14.37
N GLU A 3 12.08 -7.27 13.17
CA GLU A 3 13.36 -7.62 12.54
C GLU A 3 13.59 -6.68 11.35
N THR A 4 14.85 -6.28 11.11
CA THR A 4 15.21 -5.40 9.98
C THR A 4 16.46 -5.94 9.30
N PHE A 5 16.40 -6.10 7.99
CA PHE A 5 17.50 -6.65 7.18
C PHE A 5 17.40 -6.21 5.72
N PRO A 6 18.52 -6.14 4.98
CA PRO A 6 18.50 -5.83 3.57
C PRO A 6 18.17 -7.05 2.71
N ILE A 7 17.45 -6.82 1.61
CA ILE A 7 17.30 -7.77 0.50
C ILE A 7 17.75 -7.09 -0.78
N HIS A 8 18.56 -7.80 -1.58
CA HIS A 8 19.01 -7.32 -2.88
C HIS A 8 17.86 -7.33 -3.89
N MET A 9 17.60 -6.19 -4.51
CA MET A 9 16.64 -6.04 -5.61
C MET A 9 17.38 -6.22 -6.94
N THR A 10 17.21 -7.36 -7.58
CA THR A 10 17.99 -7.71 -8.79
C THR A 10 17.83 -6.69 -9.91
N SER A 11 16.58 -6.28 -10.21
CA SER A 11 16.29 -5.33 -11.30
C SER A 11 16.84 -3.92 -11.04
N PHE A 12 16.95 -3.51 -9.77
CA PHE A 12 17.43 -2.18 -9.38
C PHE A 12 18.93 -2.18 -9.04
N LYS A 13 19.55 -3.34 -8.88
CA LYS A 13 20.96 -3.53 -8.48
C LYS A 13 21.30 -2.78 -7.19
N GLN A 14 20.39 -2.79 -6.22
CA GLN A 14 20.53 -2.13 -4.92
C GLN A 14 19.87 -2.95 -3.83
N ASP A 15 20.27 -2.72 -2.60
CA ASP A 15 19.65 -3.36 -1.45
C ASP A 15 18.46 -2.52 -0.96
N ARG A 16 17.41 -3.23 -0.52
CA ARG A 16 16.23 -2.64 0.08
C ARG A 16 16.08 -3.13 1.50
N GLN A 17 15.95 -2.20 2.46
CA GLN A 17 15.63 -2.56 3.84
C GLN A 17 14.21 -3.10 3.92
N ILE A 18 14.09 -4.25 4.56
CA ILE A 18 12.83 -4.91 4.85
C ILE A 18 12.68 -5.00 6.36
N ARG A 19 11.49 -4.67 6.84
CA ARG A 19 11.10 -4.72 8.26
C ARG A 19 10.03 -5.77 8.42
N VAL A 20 10.24 -6.73 9.32
CA VAL A 20 9.28 -7.81 9.54
C VAL A 20 8.83 -7.79 10.99
N TYR A 21 7.55 -7.44 11.19
CA TYR A 21 6.90 -7.61 12.48
C TYR A 21 6.38 -9.03 12.60
N LEU A 22 6.73 -9.67 13.72
CA LEU A 22 6.25 -10.99 14.11
C LEU A 22 5.32 -10.86 15.32
N PRO A 23 4.11 -11.49 15.28
CA PRO A 23 3.12 -11.36 16.34
C PRO A 23 3.60 -11.95 17.67
N LYS A 24 3.00 -11.48 18.77
CA LYS A 24 3.25 -12.03 20.10
C LYS A 24 3.02 -13.54 20.10
N GLY A 25 3.94 -14.29 20.69
CA GLY A 25 3.86 -15.75 20.70
C GLY A 25 4.43 -16.44 19.44
N TYR A 26 4.88 -15.70 18.44
CA TYR A 26 5.48 -16.29 17.25
C TYR A 26 6.55 -17.35 17.60
N ASN A 27 7.47 -17.09 18.55
CA ASN A 27 8.55 -18.01 18.92
C ASN A 27 8.09 -19.22 19.74
N HIS A 28 6.85 -19.29 20.20
CA HIS A 28 6.34 -20.33 21.10
C HIS A 28 5.42 -21.35 20.42
N GLY A 29 5.49 -21.53 19.10
CA GLY A 29 4.60 -22.47 18.43
C GLY A 29 4.97 -22.79 16.99
N LYS A 30 4.07 -23.54 16.34
CA LYS A 30 4.18 -23.92 14.92
C LYS A 30 3.08 -23.27 14.06
N LYS A 31 2.30 -22.36 14.63
CA LYS A 31 1.23 -21.66 13.93
C LYS A 31 1.79 -20.90 12.74
N LYS A 32 1.03 -20.88 11.65
CA LYS A 32 1.27 -20.05 10.47
C LYS A 32 0.36 -18.83 10.51
N TYR A 33 0.80 -17.76 9.89
CA TYR A 33 0.15 -16.45 9.95
C TYR A 33 -0.10 -15.88 8.55
N PRO A 34 -1.21 -15.16 8.33
CA PRO A 34 -1.36 -14.33 7.14
C PRO A 34 -0.26 -13.27 7.08
N VAL A 35 0.01 -12.77 5.87
CA VAL A 35 1.06 -11.78 5.64
C VAL A 35 0.48 -10.52 5.02
N LEU A 36 0.76 -9.38 5.65
CA LEU A 36 0.47 -8.06 5.12
C LEU A 36 1.76 -7.40 4.63
N TYR A 37 1.83 -7.06 3.35
CA TYR A 37 2.90 -6.25 2.79
C TYR A 37 2.52 -4.77 2.83
N MET A 38 3.42 -3.92 3.32
CA MET A 38 3.22 -2.47 3.39
C MET A 38 4.37 -1.72 2.74
N HIS A 39 4.03 -0.74 1.94
CA HIS A 39 4.99 0.20 1.37
C HIS A 39 5.43 1.24 2.42
N ASP A 40 6.54 1.94 2.14
CA ASP A 40 7.08 2.98 3.03
C ASP A 40 7.42 2.44 4.43
N GLY A 41 8.10 1.29 4.49
CA GLY A 41 8.34 0.47 5.67
C GLY A 41 8.86 1.22 6.89
N GLN A 42 9.74 2.22 6.70
CA GLN A 42 10.26 3.07 7.78
C GLN A 42 9.18 3.91 8.46
N ASN A 43 8.04 4.13 7.80
CA ASN A 43 6.92 4.90 8.36
C ASN A 43 5.81 4.01 8.96
N VAL A 44 6.01 2.69 9.01
CA VAL A 44 4.95 1.75 9.41
C VAL A 44 4.92 1.52 10.91
N PHE A 45 6.06 1.27 11.56
CA PHE A 45 6.08 0.62 12.85
C PHE A 45 6.22 1.56 14.04
N ASN A 46 7.17 2.50 14.00
CA ASN A 46 7.50 3.40 15.10
C ASN A 46 7.96 4.77 14.61
N ASP A 47 7.89 5.78 15.47
CA ASP A 47 8.23 7.16 15.12
C ASP A 47 9.75 7.39 14.97
N GLU A 48 10.57 6.58 15.63
CA GLU A 48 12.03 6.73 15.62
C GLU A 48 12.62 6.48 14.22
N ASP A 49 12.02 5.55 13.47
CA ASP A 49 12.46 5.19 12.11
C ASP A 49 11.78 6.04 11.03
N ALA A 50 10.70 6.74 11.37
CA ALA A 50 9.83 7.40 10.40
C ALA A 50 10.47 8.63 9.76
N ILE A 51 10.32 8.76 8.44
CA ILE A 51 10.64 9.98 7.72
C ILE A 51 9.70 11.10 8.22
N GLY A 52 10.28 12.16 8.78
CA GLY A 52 9.50 13.25 9.37
C GLY A 52 9.00 12.98 10.80
N GLY A 53 9.45 11.90 11.44
CA GLY A 53 9.23 11.63 12.87
C GLY A 53 7.81 11.23 13.25
N THR A 54 6.98 10.84 12.30
CA THR A 54 5.62 10.35 12.54
C THR A 54 5.35 9.13 11.67
N SER A 55 5.06 7.98 12.32
CA SER A 55 4.74 6.70 11.69
C SER A 55 3.25 6.37 11.87
N LEU A 56 2.86 5.16 11.45
CA LEU A 56 1.55 4.60 11.77
C LEU A 56 1.48 3.96 13.17
N GLU A 57 2.59 3.84 13.89
CA GLU A 57 2.71 3.14 15.19
C GLU A 57 2.13 1.71 15.18
N LEU A 58 2.24 1.00 14.05
CA LEU A 58 1.60 -0.31 13.92
C LEU A 58 2.18 -1.36 14.85
N GLU A 59 3.46 -1.33 15.22
CA GLU A 59 4.02 -2.31 16.17
C GLU A 59 3.26 -2.26 17.49
N LYS A 60 3.05 -1.06 18.03
CA LYS A 60 2.29 -0.86 19.27
C LYS A 60 0.84 -1.32 19.13
N TYR A 61 0.16 -0.91 18.05
CA TYR A 61 -1.23 -1.30 17.79
C TYR A 61 -1.40 -2.81 17.69
N LEU A 62 -0.54 -3.50 16.92
CA LEU A 62 -0.56 -4.94 16.74
C LEU A 62 -0.34 -5.68 18.07
N ASP A 63 0.60 -5.18 18.87
CA ASP A 63 0.93 -5.74 20.17
C ASP A 63 -0.20 -5.58 21.19
N GLU A 64 -0.82 -4.41 21.25
CA GLU A 64 -1.93 -4.12 22.17
C GLU A 64 -3.19 -4.92 21.82
N ARG A 65 -3.46 -5.13 20.54
CA ARG A 65 -4.61 -5.90 20.05
C ARG A 65 -4.37 -7.39 19.94
N GLY A 66 -3.12 -7.84 20.07
CA GLY A 66 -2.76 -9.24 19.94
C GLY A 66 -3.07 -9.82 18.55
N LEU A 67 -2.90 -9.00 17.49
CA LEU A 67 -3.24 -9.42 16.14
C LEU A 67 -2.26 -10.47 15.61
N GLU A 68 -2.81 -11.52 15.05
CA GLU A 68 -2.06 -12.69 14.59
C GLU A 68 -1.70 -12.60 13.10
N VAL A 69 -0.91 -11.61 12.74
CA VAL A 69 -0.46 -11.31 11.38
C VAL A 69 1.04 -11.02 11.35
N ILE A 70 1.72 -11.45 10.30
CA ILE A 70 3.09 -10.99 9.97
C ILE A 70 2.95 -9.74 9.11
N VAL A 71 3.61 -8.64 9.48
CA VAL A 71 3.63 -7.41 8.67
C VAL A 71 5.02 -7.20 8.10
N VAL A 72 5.10 -7.07 6.78
CA VAL A 72 6.34 -6.87 6.04
C VAL A 72 6.36 -5.46 5.48
N GLY A 73 7.09 -4.57 6.13
CA GLY A 73 7.34 -3.21 5.67
C GLY A 73 8.50 -3.17 4.67
N ILE A 74 8.27 -2.57 3.52
CA ILE A 74 9.28 -2.38 2.47
C ILE A 74 9.70 -0.91 2.52
N ASP A 75 10.93 -0.63 2.96
CA ASP A 75 11.40 0.76 3.05
C ASP A 75 11.42 1.42 1.68
N LEU A 76 11.04 2.68 1.61
CA LEU A 76 11.11 3.44 0.36
C LEU A 76 12.55 3.87 0.05
N ASN A 77 12.85 4.07 -1.22
CA ASN A 77 14.01 4.85 -1.64
C ASN A 77 13.57 6.31 -1.80
N THR A 78 14.06 7.21 -0.94
CA THR A 78 13.66 8.62 -0.92
C THR A 78 13.89 9.33 -2.26
N GLU A 79 14.95 8.96 -2.99
CA GLU A 79 15.32 9.59 -4.26
C GLU A 79 14.50 9.07 -5.44
N ASP A 80 14.03 7.82 -5.39
CA ASP A 80 13.41 7.14 -6.53
C ASP A 80 11.96 6.68 -6.27
N ARG A 81 11.39 6.98 -5.09
CA ARG A 81 10.05 6.54 -4.67
C ARG A 81 8.97 6.83 -5.72
N LEU A 82 9.01 8.01 -6.32
CA LEU A 82 8.03 8.39 -7.33
C LEU A 82 8.12 7.50 -8.58
N ASN A 83 9.34 7.13 -9.00
CA ASN A 83 9.54 6.24 -10.13
C ASN A 83 9.15 4.80 -9.80
N GLU A 84 9.51 4.32 -8.61
CA GLU A 84 9.24 2.94 -8.16
C GLU A 84 7.75 2.69 -7.87
N TYR A 85 7.01 3.71 -7.40
CA TYR A 85 5.60 3.54 -7.03
C TYR A 85 4.62 3.98 -8.12
N CYS A 86 5.10 4.59 -9.21
CA CYS A 86 4.30 4.86 -10.41
C CYS A 86 4.64 3.83 -11.49
N PRO A 87 3.71 2.92 -11.83
CA PRO A 87 3.95 1.92 -12.88
C PRO A 87 4.20 2.54 -14.27
N TRP A 88 3.67 3.73 -14.50
CA TRP A 88 3.84 4.49 -15.72
C TRP A 88 4.36 5.89 -15.44
N VAL A 89 4.83 6.55 -16.49
CA VAL A 89 5.12 7.99 -16.42
C VAL A 89 3.82 8.75 -16.13
N ASN A 90 3.90 9.84 -15.37
CA ASN A 90 2.73 10.64 -15.00
C ASN A 90 1.89 11.05 -16.23
N GLY A 91 0.57 10.81 -16.17
CA GLY A 91 -0.38 11.12 -17.21
C GLY A 91 -0.86 12.58 -17.22
N GLU A 92 -1.74 12.88 -18.17
CA GLU A 92 -2.32 14.23 -18.34
C GLU A 92 -3.20 14.65 -17.16
N TYR A 93 -3.93 13.72 -16.53
CA TYR A 93 -4.76 14.01 -15.36
C TYR A 93 -3.94 14.59 -14.22
N SER A 94 -2.69 14.17 -14.07
CA SER A 94 -1.80 14.66 -13.01
C SER A 94 -1.58 16.17 -13.07
N ARG A 95 -1.68 16.79 -14.25
CA ARG A 95 -1.58 18.25 -14.40
C ARG A 95 -2.63 19.02 -13.62
N LYS A 96 -3.84 18.48 -13.43
CA LYS A 96 -4.91 19.13 -12.67
C LYS A 96 -4.53 19.37 -11.21
N ILE A 97 -3.71 18.47 -10.66
CA ILE A 97 -3.30 18.51 -9.25
C ILE A 97 -1.91 19.12 -9.10
N ILE A 98 -0.96 18.77 -9.97
CA ILE A 98 0.44 19.20 -9.86
C ILE A 98 0.68 20.55 -10.54
N GLY A 99 -0.14 20.94 -11.50
CA GLY A 99 -0.01 22.18 -12.28
C GLY A 99 1.02 22.11 -13.42
N GLN A 100 1.80 21.02 -13.52
CA GLN A 100 2.79 20.81 -14.58
C GLN A 100 2.91 19.34 -14.93
N LEU A 101 3.35 19.03 -16.14
CA LEU A 101 3.68 17.67 -16.54
C LEU A 101 5.03 17.28 -15.92
N GLN A 102 5.05 16.13 -15.24
CA GLN A 102 6.28 15.53 -14.74
C GLN A 102 6.58 14.25 -15.52
N THR A 103 7.84 14.02 -15.81
CA THR A 103 8.31 12.84 -16.55
C THR A 103 8.70 11.68 -15.63
N SER A 104 8.43 11.78 -14.34
CA SER A 104 8.72 10.75 -13.34
C SER A 104 7.74 9.59 -13.41
N GLY A 105 8.17 8.43 -12.96
CA GLY A 105 7.40 7.18 -12.99
C GLY A 105 8.02 6.15 -13.93
N GLY A 106 7.34 5.01 -14.08
CA GLY A 106 7.68 3.98 -15.07
C GLY A 106 8.47 2.80 -14.53
N LYS A 107 8.83 2.76 -13.23
CA LYS A 107 9.55 1.62 -12.62
C LYS A 107 8.67 0.74 -11.71
N GLY A 108 7.38 1.02 -11.61
CA GLY A 108 6.51 0.28 -10.68
C GLY A 108 6.33 -1.18 -11.06
N LYS A 109 6.47 -1.52 -12.34
CA LYS A 109 6.43 -2.92 -12.79
C LYS A 109 7.58 -3.71 -12.14
N GLU A 110 8.80 -3.24 -12.28
CA GLU A 110 10.00 -3.89 -11.74
C GLU A 110 9.96 -3.94 -10.22
N TYR A 111 9.41 -2.92 -9.56
CA TYR A 111 9.21 -2.90 -8.12
C TYR A 111 8.23 -3.98 -7.65
N VAL A 112 7.11 -4.15 -8.31
CA VAL A 112 6.14 -5.21 -7.98
C VAL A 112 6.71 -6.60 -8.32
N GLU A 113 7.44 -6.74 -9.42
CA GLU A 113 8.13 -7.99 -9.76
C GLU A 113 9.15 -8.40 -8.70
N PHE A 114 9.88 -7.45 -8.10
CA PHE A 114 10.73 -7.72 -6.94
C PHE A 114 9.91 -8.26 -5.75
N ILE A 115 8.78 -7.65 -5.42
CA ILE A 115 7.94 -8.13 -4.31
C ILE A 115 7.47 -9.56 -4.55
N VAL A 116 7.00 -9.85 -5.77
CA VAL A 116 6.40 -11.14 -6.12
C VAL A 116 7.44 -12.24 -6.29
N ASN A 117 8.55 -11.95 -6.95
CA ASN A 117 9.50 -12.97 -7.39
C ASN A 117 10.71 -13.14 -6.44
N GLU A 118 11.02 -12.12 -5.62
CA GLU A 118 12.19 -12.14 -4.74
C GLU A 118 11.78 -12.05 -3.26
N LEU A 119 11.06 -10.98 -2.87
CA LEU A 119 10.73 -10.74 -1.46
C LEU A 119 9.73 -11.78 -0.91
N LYS A 120 8.59 -11.99 -1.58
CA LYS A 120 7.56 -12.93 -1.08
C LYS A 120 8.09 -14.36 -0.96
N PRO A 121 8.80 -14.93 -1.94
CA PRO A 121 9.44 -16.24 -1.79
C PRO A 121 10.44 -16.31 -0.62
N PHE A 122 11.20 -15.23 -0.38
CA PHE A 122 12.10 -15.15 0.77
C PHE A 122 11.33 -15.19 2.09
N ILE A 123 10.27 -14.38 2.23
CA ILE A 123 9.42 -14.35 3.43
C ILE A 123 8.76 -15.70 3.66
N ASP A 124 8.18 -16.32 2.62
CA ASP A 124 7.51 -17.62 2.71
C ASP A 124 8.44 -18.79 3.05
N LYS A 125 9.73 -18.64 2.75
CA LYS A 125 10.76 -19.64 3.07
C LYS A 125 11.26 -19.50 4.52
N ASN A 126 11.39 -18.28 5.01
CA ASN A 126 12.05 -18.00 6.28
C ASN A 126 11.08 -17.82 7.45
N TYR A 127 9.80 -17.53 7.17
CA TYR A 127 8.76 -17.31 8.19
C TYR A 127 7.59 -18.27 8.04
N ARG A 128 6.85 -18.47 9.12
CA ARG A 128 5.65 -19.34 9.14
C ARG A 128 4.44 -18.62 8.55
N THR A 129 4.39 -18.53 7.25
CA THR A 129 3.34 -17.85 6.50
C THR A 129 2.22 -18.81 6.08
N ILE A 130 0.99 -18.30 5.96
CA ILE A 130 -0.08 -18.90 5.19
C ILE A 130 0.02 -18.30 3.78
N LYS A 131 0.67 -19.04 2.85
CA LYS A 131 1.13 -18.51 1.56
C LYS A 131 0.02 -17.89 0.71
N ASP A 132 -1.20 -18.41 0.83
CA ASP A 132 -2.36 -17.97 0.05
C ASP A 132 -3.17 -16.86 0.74
N HIS A 133 -2.80 -16.49 1.98
CA HIS A 133 -3.39 -15.38 2.72
C HIS A 133 -2.41 -14.20 2.75
N THR A 134 -2.36 -13.52 1.62
CA THR A 134 -1.48 -12.36 1.41
C THR A 134 -2.31 -11.11 1.13
N ALA A 135 -2.06 -10.08 1.91
CA ALA A 135 -2.64 -8.77 1.74
C ALA A 135 -1.56 -7.72 1.41
N MET A 136 -1.99 -6.60 0.86
CA MET A 136 -1.12 -5.45 0.64
C MET A 136 -1.81 -4.16 1.06
N ALA A 137 -1.07 -3.26 1.68
CA ALA A 137 -1.58 -1.94 2.03
C ALA A 137 -0.60 -0.83 1.66
N GLY A 138 -1.15 0.34 1.35
CA GLY A 138 -0.34 1.48 0.99
C GLY A 138 -1.05 2.82 1.13
N ILE A 139 -0.24 3.85 1.31
CA ILE A 139 -0.68 5.24 1.47
C ILE A 139 -0.19 6.04 0.28
N SER A 140 -1.03 6.95 -0.25
CA SER A 140 -0.61 7.85 -1.33
C SER A 140 -0.14 7.09 -2.58
N LEU A 141 1.11 7.26 -3.00
CA LEU A 141 1.72 6.46 -4.07
C LEU A 141 1.76 4.96 -3.72
N GLY A 142 1.91 4.62 -2.43
CA GLY A 142 1.82 3.24 -1.96
C GLY A 142 0.45 2.61 -2.25
N GLY A 143 -0.62 3.41 -2.21
CA GLY A 143 -1.96 2.96 -2.61
C GLY A 143 -2.07 2.70 -4.11
N LEU A 144 -1.52 3.59 -4.94
CA LEU A 144 -1.47 3.39 -6.40
C LEU A 144 -0.77 2.07 -6.76
N ILE A 145 0.44 1.85 -6.22
CA ILE A 145 1.21 0.64 -6.54
C ILE A 145 0.58 -0.63 -5.97
N SER A 146 -0.16 -0.55 -4.84
CA SER A 146 -0.91 -1.68 -4.28
C SER A 146 -2.04 -2.12 -5.20
N VAL A 147 -2.83 -1.18 -5.74
CA VAL A 147 -3.89 -1.50 -6.71
C VAL A 147 -3.30 -2.04 -8.02
N TYR A 148 -2.18 -1.48 -8.47
CA TYR A 148 -1.46 -2.03 -9.62
C TYR A 148 -1.01 -3.47 -9.37
N ALA A 149 -0.41 -3.77 -8.22
CA ALA A 149 0.04 -5.11 -7.86
C ALA A 149 -1.12 -6.11 -7.82
N MET A 150 -2.25 -5.73 -7.22
CA MET A 150 -3.47 -6.53 -7.21
C MET A 150 -3.98 -6.83 -8.63
N CYS A 151 -4.05 -5.84 -9.50
CA CYS A 151 -4.51 -6.03 -10.88
C CYS A 151 -3.59 -6.97 -11.69
N ARG A 152 -2.29 -6.94 -11.41
CA ARG A 152 -1.30 -7.80 -12.12
C ARG A 152 -1.18 -9.19 -11.52
N TYR A 153 -1.44 -9.34 -10.21
CA TYR A 153 -1.25 -10.57 -9.44
C TYR A 153 -2.44 -10.84 -8.50
N PRO A 154 -3.68 -10.93 -9.02
CA PRO A 154 -4.89 -11.10 -8.18
C PRO A 154 -4.90 -12.42 -7.41
N HIS A 155 -4.16 -13.42 -7.87
CA HIS A 155 -4.00 -14.71 -7.18
C HIS A 155 -3.05 -14.64 -5.96
N ILE A 156 -2.28 -13.56 -5.84
CA ILE A 156 -1.37 -13.31 -4.72
C ILE A 156 -1.99 -12.31 -3.74
N PHE A 157 -2.36 -11.12 -4.23
CA PHE A 157 -2.87 -10.02 -3.41
C PHE A 157 -4.39 -9.99 -3.47
N ARG A 158 -5.02 -10.75 -2.58
CA ARG A 158 -6.47 -10.94 -2.57
C ARG A 158 -7.20 -9.92 -1.69
N ASN A 159 -6.47 -9.28 -0.77
CA ASN A 159 -7.00 -8.28 0.16
C ASN A 159 -6.13 -7.02 0.09
N ILE A 160 -6.77 -5.87 -0.16
CA ILE A 160 -6.07 -4.60 -0.37
C ILE A 160 -6.68 -3.52 0.55
N ALA A 161 -5.81 -2.75 1.20
CA ALA A 161 -6.21 -1.55 1.92
C ALA A 161 -5.37 -0.35 1.48
N VAL A 162 -6.02 0.69 0.95
CA VAL A 162 -5.32 1.85 0.42
C VAL A 162 -5.90 3.16 0.95
N PHE A 163 -5.02 4.05 1.36
CA PHE A 163 -5.36 5.28 2.05
C PHE A 163 -4.91 6.49 1.25
N SER A 164 -5.84 7.40 0.98
CA SER A 164 -5.54 8.66 0.27
C SER A 164 -4.65 8.46 -0.96
N SER A 165 -5.05 7.53 -1.83
CA SER A 165 -4.20 7.05 -2.92
C SER A 165 -3.94 8.10 -3.98
N ALA A 166 -2.69 8.18 -4.44
CA ALA A 166 -2.27 9.13 -5.48
C ALA A 166 -2.55 8.61 -6.91
N PHE A 167 -3.75 8.06 -7.15
CA PHE A 167 -4.15 7.51 -8.46
C PHE A 167 -4.03 8.53 -9.59
N PHE A 168 -4.25 9.81 -9.28
CA PHE A 168 -4.13 10.91 -10.23
C PHE A 168 -2.79 10.94 -10.98
N ARG A 169 -1.74 10.34 -10.44
CA ARG A 169 -0.42 10.26 -11.10
C ARG A 169 -0.46 9.44 -12.38
N ASN A 170 -1.23 8.36 -12.35
CA ASN A 170 -1.38 7.42 -13.46
C ASN A 170 -2.86 7.12 -13.73
N GLN A 171 -3.74 8.10 -13.62
CA GLN A 171 -5.20 7.93 -13.65
C GLN A 171 -5.66 7.15 -14.88
N GLU A 172 -5.23 7.58 -16.05
CA GLU A 172 -5.67 6.99 -17.32
C GLU A 172 -5.27 5.52 -17.43
N GLU A 173 -4.05 5.21 -17.06
CA GLU A 173 -3.49 3.87 -17.20
C GLU A 173 -4.02 2.91 -16.13
N ILE A 174 -4.22 3.37 -14.88
CA ILE A 174 -4.75 2.52 -13.82
C ILE A 174 -6.24 2.22 -14.04
N GLU A 175 -7.03 3.17 -14.55
CA GLU A 175 -8.42 2.92 -14.96
C GLU A 175 -8.51 1.86 -16.05
N LYS A 176 -7.66 1.99 -17.07
CA LYS A 176 -7.58 1.01 -18.17
C LYS A 176 -7.21 -0.36 -17.62
N LEU A 177 -6.16 -0.43 -16.79
CA LEU A 177 -5.72 -1.69 -16.20
C LEU A 177 -6.84 -2.36 -15.38
N ILE A 178 -7.55 -1.62 -14.53
CA ILE A 178 -8.67 -2.16 -13.74
C ILE A 178 -9.76 -2.73 -14.67
N LYS A 179 -10.15 -2.00 -15.71
CA LYS A 179 -11.17 -2.43 -16.69
C LYS A 179 -10.79 -3.75 -17.37
N GLU A 180 -9.52 -3.92 -17.72
CA GLU A 180 -8.99 -5.08 -18.44
C GLU A 180 -8.65 -6.28 -17.53
N SER A 181 -8.50 -6.07 -16.20
CA SER A 181 -8.09 -7.11 -15.26
C SER A 181 -9.24 -8.04 -14.87
N ASP A 182 -8.95 -9.33 -14.74
CA ASP A 182 -9.81 -10.27 -14.05
C ASP A 182 -9.50 -10.24 -12.53
N LEU A 183 -10.43 -9.70 -11.75
CA LEU A 183 -10.31 -9.56 -10.30
C LEU A 183 -11.18 -10.58 -9.53
N SER A 184 -11.62 -11.66 -10.18
CA SER A 184 -12.49 -12.67 -9.57
C SER A 184 -11.89 -13.37 -8.34
N LEU A 185 -10.57 -13.36 -8.19
CA LEU A 185 -9.85 -13.92 -7.05
C LEU A 185 -9.64 -12.91 -5.90
N VAL A 186 -9.94 -11.63 -6.13
CA VAL A 186 -9.81 -10.59 -5.09
C VAL A 186 -11.01 -10.68 -4.15
N GLU A 187 -10.77 -10.68 -2.86
CA GLU A 187 -11.78 -10.89 -1.82
C GLU A 187 -12.31 -9.57 -1.27
N THR A 188 -11.40 -8.68 -0.87
CA THR A 188 -11.78 -7.41 -0.24
C THR A 188 -10.89 -6.26 -0.67
N ILE A 189 -11.50 -5.09 -0.82
CA ILE A 189 -10.78 -3.85 -1.09
C ILE A 189 -11.33 -2.75 -0.17
N TYR A 190 -10.46 -2.13 0.60
CA TYR A 190 -10.76 -0.91 1.33
C TYR A 190 -10.02 0.27 0.71
N LEU A 191 -10.75 1.35 0.49
CA LEU A 191 -10.19 2.64 0.09
C LEU A 191 -10.70 3.72 1.03
N ASP A 192 -9.88 4.72 1.27
CA ASP A 192 -10.35 5.98 1.84
C ASP A 192 -9.68 7.19 1.19
N SER A 193 -10.22 8.36 1.46
CA SER A 193 -9.60 9.63 1.11
C SER A 193 -10.08 10.71 2.08
N GLY A 194 -9.17 11.59 2.49
CA GLY A 194 -9.53 12.82 3.16
C GLY A 194 -10.26 13.79 2.22
N ASP A 195 -11.11 14.65 2.77
CA ASP A 195 -11.72 15.74 2.01
C ASP A 195 -10.85 17.01 2.00
N LYS A 196 -9.72 17.00 2.73
CA LYS A 196 -8.76 18.13 2.82
C LYS A 196 -7.31 17.74 2.55
N GLU A 197 -7.08 16.79 1.64
CA GLU A 197 -5.76 16.25 1.30
C GLU A 197 -4.67 17.32 1.01
N SER A 198 -5.07 18.50 0.54
CA SER A 198 -4.20 19.66 0.28
C SER A 198 -4.56 20.88 1.14
N GLY A 199 -5.10 20.65 2.34
CA GLY A 199 -5.52 21.70 3.26
C GLY A 199 -6.57 22.62 2.64
N ASN A 200 -6.28 23.92 2.56
CA ASN A 200 -7.22 24.93 2.05
C ASN A 200 -7.31 25.03 0.51
N LYS A 201 -6.65 24.13 -0.24
CA LYS A 201 -6.68 24.15 -1.72
C LYS A 201 -7.88 23.37 -2.25
N GLU A 202 -9.06 23.93 -2.18
CA GLU A 202 -10.33 23.27 -2.49
C GLU A 202 -10.37 22.58 -3.85
N MET A 203 -9.82 23.21 -4.91
CA MET A 203 -9.80 22.61 -6.24
C MET A 203 -8.98 21.31 -6.26
N ILE A 204 -7.82 21.32 -5.61
CA ILE A 204 -6.95 20.14 -5.53
C ILE A 204 -7.62 19.05 -4.70
N ASN A 205 -8.26 19.41 -3.58
CA ASN A 205 -9.01 18.46 -2.76
C ASN A 205 -10.12 17.76 -3.57
N LYS A 206 -10.89 18.54 -4.34
CA LYS A 206 -11.95 17.99 -5.20
C LYS A 206 -11.41 17.05 -6.28
N GLU A 207 -10.34 17.41 -6.96
CA GLU A 207 -9.73 16.57 -8.01
C GLU A 207 -9.10 15.30 -7.41
N PHE A 208 -8.47 15.42 -6.25
CA PHE A 208 -7.89 14.27 -5.55
C PHE A 208 -8.98 13.27 -5.13
N LEU A 209 -10.03 13.76 -4.47
CA LEU A 209 -11.17 12.93 -4.06
C LEU A 209 -11.90 12.33 -5.27
N HIS A 210 -12.08 13.10 -6.35
CA HIS A 210 -12.68 12.59 -7.60
C HIS A 210 -11.85 11.44 -8.19
N SER A 211 -10.51 11.60 -8.24
CA SER A 211 -9.60 10.56 -8.70
C SER A 211 -9.81 9.25 -7.94
N ASN A 212 -9.86 9.31 -6.61
CA ASN A 212 -10.08 8.13 -5.77
C ASN A 212 -11.47 7.52 -5.95
N LYS A 213 -12.50 8.38 -6.09
CA LYS A 213 -13.87 7.90 -6.30
C LYS A 213 -14.06 7.17 -7.63
N VAL A 214 -13.46 7.66 -8.70
CA VAL A 214 -13.48 6.97 -10.02
C VAL A 214 -12.88 5.57 -9.91
N ILE A 215 -11.75 5.44 -9.23
CA ILE A 215 -11.13 4.12 -9.03
C ILE A 215 -12.00 3.20 -8.16
N TYR A 216 -12.59 3.73 -7.09
CA TYR A 216 -13.55 2.97 -6.29
C TYR A 216 -14.72 2.46 -7.13
N ASP A 217 -15.35 3.30 -7.92
CA ASP A 217 -16.52 2.94 -8.74
C ASP A 217 -16.17 1.77 -9.69
N LEU A 218 -15.01 1.82 -10.35
CA LEU A 218 -14.51 0.74 -11.22
C LEU A 218 -14.21 -0.57 -10.46
N LEU A 219 -13.59 -0.47 -9.30
CA LEU A 219 -13.26 -1.65 -8.48
C LEU A 219 -14.53 -2.29 -7.91
N LYS A 220 -15.50 -1.50 -7.48
CA LYS A 220 -16.78 -1.97 -6.92
C LYS A 220 -17.58 -2.79 -7.93
N GLU A 221 -17.51 -2.46 -9.22
CA GLU A 221 -18.15 -3.24 -10.27
C GLU A 221 -17.60 -4.67 -10.39
N LYS A 222 -16.32 -4.87 -10.02
CA LYS A 222 -15.60 -6.15 -10.18
C LYS A 222 -15.46 -6.94 -8.87
N VAL A 223 -15.34 -6.24 -7.76
CA VAL A 223 -15.14 -6.84 -6.42
C VAL A 223 -16.25 -6.35 -5.49
N PRO A 224 -17.28 -7.18 -5.22
CA PRO A 224 -18.45 -6.77 -4.43
C PRO A 224 -18.11 -6.25 -3.02
N ARG A 225 -17.07 -6.81 -2.38
CA ARG A 225 -16.59 -6.35 -1.06
C ARG A 225 -15.55 -5.23 -1.21
N THR A 226 -15.95 -4.17 -1.90
CA THR A 226 -15.15 -2.93 -2.02
C THR A 226 -15.85 -1.83 -1.24
N GLU A 227 -15.12 -1.20 -0.32
CA GLU A 227 -15.59 -0.11 0.52
C GLU A 227 -14.78 1.16 0.25
N PHE A 228 -15.46 2.31 0.36
CA PHE A 228 -14.82 3.62 0.23
C PHE A 228 -15.34 4.58 1.28
N GLU A 229 -14.43 5.16 2.06
CA GLU A 229 -14.75 6.16 3.07
C GLU A 229 -14.18 7.53 2.72
N ILE A 230 -14.97 8.58 2.95
CA ILE A 230 -14.51 9.96 2.89
C ILE A 230 -14.30 10.44 4.33
N ILE A 231 -13.06 10.75 4.67
CA ILE A 231 -12.69 11.14 6.02
C ILE A 231 -12.73 12.66 6.14
N SER A 232 -13.74 13.14 6.86
CA SER A 232 -13.97 14.59 6.99
C SER A 232 -12.85 15.29 7.75
N GLY A 233 -12.33 16.38 7.18
CA GLY A 233 -11.26 17.18 7.74
C GLY A 233 -9.86 16.57 7.64
N ALA A 234 -9.72 15.34 7.11
CA ALA A 234 -8.43 14.69 7.03
C ALA A 234 -7.53 15.29 5.94
N GLU A 235 -6.30 15.59 6.33
CA GLU A 235 -5.22 16.08 5.47
C GLU A 235 -4.24 14.96 5.12
N HIS A 236 -3.40 15.18 4.10
CA HIS A 236 -2.39 14.23 3.64
C HIS A 236 -1.17 14.18 4.55
N SER A 237 -1.34 13.64 5.74
CA SER A 237 -0.25 13.52 6.72
C SER A 237 -0.31 12.23 7.53
N TYR A 238 0.85 11.79 8.03
CA TYR A 238 0.94 10.56 8.83
C TYR A 238 0.14 10.63 10.14
N ALA A 239 -0.10 11.81 10.71
CA ALA A 239 -0.97 11.97 11.88
C ALA A 239 -2.40 11.48 11.57
N PHE A 240 -2.97 11.92 10.46
CA PHE A 240 -4.29 11.46 10.01
C PHE A 240 -4.29 10.00 9.52
N PHE A 241 -3.19 9.52 8.91
CA PHE A 241 -3.09 8.12 8.49
C PHE A 241 -3.00 7.18 9.67
N ARG A 242 -2.29 7.54 10.74
CA ARG A 242 -2.20 6.77 11.98
C ARG A 242 -3.57 6.49 12.59
N GLU A 243 -4.45 7.49 12.63
CA GLU A 243 -5.80 7.34 13.16
C GLU A 243 -6.63 6.30 12.40
N ARG A 244 -6.36 6.14 11.10
CA ARG A 244 -7.09 5.25 10.18
C ARG A 244 -6.42 3.89 9.98
N ALA A 245 -5.15 3.77 10.33
CA ALA A 245 -4.38 2.54 10.16
C ALA A 245 -5.04 1.27 10.73
N PRO A 246 -5.82 1.32 11.85
CA PRO A 246 -6.60 0.18 12.32
C PRO A 246 -7.54 -0.42 11.29
N MET A 247 -8.03 0.36 10.32
CA MET A 247 -8.91 -0.12 9.25
C MET A 247 -8.25 -1.18 8.36
N ILE A 248 -6.90 -1.19 8.26
CA ILE A 248 -6.15 -2.23 7.54
C ILE A 248 -6.53 -3.63 8.02
N PHE A 249 -6.81 -3.78 9.31
CA PHE A 249 -7.01 -5.07 9.95
C PHE A 249 -8.48 -5.48 10.06
N SER A 250 -9.42 -4.58 9.80
CA SER A 250 -10.86 -4.90 9.81
C SER A 250 -11.23 -5.91 8.71
N PHE A 251 -10.46 -5.96 7.62
CA PHE A 251 -10.69 -6.83 6.47
C PHE A 251 -9.87 -8.12 6.50
N LEU A 252 -8.83 -8.19 7.34
CA LEU A 252 -7.96 -9.37 7.40
C LEU A 252 -8.48 -10.45 8.36
N ASN A 253 -9.44 -10.12 9.22
CA ASN A 253 -9.96 -11.00 10.28
C ASN A 253 -11.34 -11.61 9.96
N GLU A 254 -11.90 -11.38 8.79
CA GLU A 254 -13.14 -11.98 8.29
C GLU A 254 -12.84 -13.08 7.24
#